data_812325139b15353ce826c28734bab999
#
_entry.id   812325139b15353ce826c28734bab999
#
_cell.length_a   1.000
_cell.length_b   1.000
_cell.length_c   1.000
_cell.angle_alpha   90.00
_cell.angle_beta   90.00
_cell.angle_gamma   90.00
#
_symmetry.space_group_name_H-M   'P 1'
#
loop_
_entity.id
_entity.type
_entity.pdbx_description
1 polymer ?
#
loop_
_entity_poly.entity_id
_entity_poly.type
_entity_poly.pdbx_seq_one_letter_code
_entity_poly.pdbx_strand_id
1 'polypeptide(L)'
;MTRHDPSHGAEPAQNELDREAEELNAVVMATSRLFVAISARALATVAEALTLPQLRALVVLDTCGPVKLSTLAATLGVNPSTALRMAERLETNDLVDRRSNPANRREVLLSLTDAGHNLVTTVLARRRAEIRTLVKRLPAEERAALLPALRTLTAAADEMAVHVGQAPQTVTDVV
;
A
#
# COMPACT_ATOMS: atom_id res chain seq x y z
N MET A 1 6.53 -54.98 -21.31
CA MET A 1 5.48 -54.10 -20.77
C MET A 1 6.14 -53.08 -19.83
N THR A 2 6.73 -52.05 -20.43
CA THR A 2 7.56 -51.04 -19.75
C THR A 2 6.63 -49.94 -19.24
N ARG A 3 6.49 -49.81 -17.91
CA ARG A 3 5.76 -48.68 -17.31
C ARG A 3 6.57 -47.43 -17.51
N HIS A 4 6.03 -46.52 -18.26
CA HIS A 4 6.54 -45.15 -18.39
C HIS A 4 6.12 -44.39 -17.11
N ASP A 5 7.11 -43.99 -16.32
CA ASP A 5 6.92 -43.20 -15.11
C ASP A 5 6.89 -41.71 -15.51
N PRO A 6 5.76 -40.97 -15.32
CA PRO A 6 5.65 -39.59 -15.74
C PRO A 6 6.28 -38.60 -14.76
N SER A 7 6.94 -39.05 -13.68
CA SER A 7 7.37 -38.17 -12.56
C SER A 7 8.68 -37.41 -12.81
N HIS A 8 9.47 -37.75 -13.85
CA HIS A 8 10.82 -37.19 -14.07
C HIS A 8 10.87 -35.87 -14.84
N GLY A 9 9.76 -35.37 -15.36
CA GLY A 9 9.73 -34.13 -16.15
C GLY A 9 9.29 -32.87 -15.36
N ALA A 10 8.68 -33.05 -14.20
CA ALA A 10 8.11 -31.92 -13.43
C ALA A 10 9.14 -31.21 -12.54
N GLU A 11 10.12 -31.94 -11.98
CA GLU A 11 11.11 -31.36 -11.05
C GLU A 11 12.03 -30.29 -11.68
N PRO A 12 12.61 -30.46 -12.91
CA PRO A 12 13.47 -29.44 -13.48
C PRO A 12 12.71 -28.16 -13.86
N ALA A 13 11.47 -28.29 -14.35
CA ALA A 13 10.63 -27.12 -14.67
C ALA A 13 10.21 -26.35 -13.42
N GLN A 14 9.92 -27.05 -12.32
CA GLN A 14 9.62 -26.44 -11.04
C GLN A 14 10.82 -25.68 -10.47
N ASN A 15 12.01 -26.27 -10.49
CA ASN A 15 13.25 -25.64 -10.03
C ASN A 15 13.62 -24.40 -10.86
N GLU A 16 13.32 -24.37 -12.15
CA GLU A 16 13.54 -23.19 -13.00
C GLU A 16 12.58 -22.08 -12.66
N LEU A 17 11.30 -22.39 -12.47
CA LEU A 17 10.28 -21.42 -12.04
C LEU A 17 10.60 -20.82 -10.67
N ASP A 18 11.03 -21.65 -9.72
CA ASP A 18 11.40 -21.18 -8.37
C ASP A 18 12.62 -20.24 -8.42
N ARG A 19 13.60 -20.52 -9.30
CA ARG A 19 14.76 -19.63 -9.50
C ARG A 19 14.35 -18.29 -10.13
N GLU A 20 13.51 -18.31 -11.17
CA GLU A 20 12.98 -17.09 -11.78
C GLU A 20 12.18 -16.26 -10.79
N ALA A 21 11.36 -16.91 -9.97
CA ALA A 21 10.57 -16.23 -8.93
C ALA A 21 11.48 -15.57 -7.89
N GLU A 22 12.59 -16.21 -7.49
CA GLU A 22 13.54 -15.63 -6.54
C GLU A 22 14.30 -14.43 -7.13
N GLU A 23 14.72 -14.50 -8.40
CA GLU A 23 15.35 -13.38 -9.10
C GLU A 23 14.38 -12.19 -9.21
N LEU A 24 13.12 -12.44 -9.60
CA LEU A 24 12.09 -11.41 -9.65
C LEU A 24 11.81 -10.81 -8.26
N ASN A 25 11.72 -11.64 -7.22
CA ASN A 25 11.55 -11.19 -5.84
C ASN A 25 12.66 -10.22 -5.43
N ALA A 26 13.92 -10.54 -5.70
CA ALA A 26 15.06 -9.67 -5.38
C ALA A 26 14.94 -8.30 -6.05
N VAL A 27 14.54 -8.25 -7.33
CA VAL A 27 14.34 -7.00 -8.09
C VAL A 27 13.15 -6.21 -7.56
N VAL A 28 12.03 -6.86 -7.28
CA VAL A 28 10.83 -6.23 -6.70
C VAL A 28 11.16 -5.63 -5.33
N MET A 29 11.89 -6.34 -4.48
CA MET A 29 12.32 -5.83 -3.17
C MET A 29 13.28 -4.63 -3.29
N ALA A 30 14.20 -4.63 -4.26
CA ALA A 30 15.06 -3.49 -4.54
C ALA A 30 14.27 -2.28 -5.01
N THR A 31 13.30 -2.50 -5.92
CA THR A 31 12.40 -1.47 -6.44
C THR A 31 11.50 -0.89 -5.32
N SER A 32 11.01 -1.74 -4.42
CA SER A 32 10.25 -1.31 -3.24
C SER A 32 11.06 -0.36 -2.36
N ARG A 33 12.32 -0.69 -2.05
CA ARG A 33 13.21 0.21 -1.29
C ARG A 33 13.42 1.55 -1.98
N LEU A 34 13.56 1.56 -3.30
CA LEU A 34 13.67 2.79 -4.09
C LEU A 34 12.41 3.67 -3.93
N PHE A 35 11.21 3.10 -4.06
CA PHE A 35 9.97 3.86 -3.91
C PHE A 35 9.75 4.37 -2.48
N VAL A 36 10.17 3.61 -1.46
CA VAL A 36 10.17 4.08 -0.06
C VAL A 36 11.11 5.27 0.10
N ALA A 37 12.32 5.21 -0.46
CA ALA A 37 13.28 6.31 -0.41
C ALA A 37 12.77 7.57 -1.13
N ILE A 38 12.15 7.43 -2.31
CA ILE A 38 11.50 8.53 -3.03
C ILE A 38 10.40 9.17 -2.17
N SER A 39 9.57 8.34 -1.53
CA SER A 39 8.49 8.83 -0.66
C SER A 39 9.03 9.57 0.56
N ALA A 40 10.08 9.05 1.18
CA ALA A 40 10.74 9.68 2.32
C ALA A 40 11.35 11.04 1.95
N ARG A 41 12.05 11.13 0.81
CA ARG A 41 12.60 12.40 0.32
C ARG A 41 11.53 13.43 -0.01
N ALA A 42 10.47 13.00 -0.71
CA ALA A 42 9.35 13.88 -1.03
C ALA A 42 8.68 14.43 0.23
N LEU A 43 8.51 13.60 1.26
CA LEU A 43 7.96 14.02 2.54
C LEU A 43 8.87 14.98 3.29
N ALA A 44 10.16 14.66 3.41
CA ALA A 44 11.13 15.46 4.15
C ALA A 44 11.24 16.91 3.62
N THR A 45 11.00 17.12 2.32
CA THR A 45 11.01 18.47 1.73
C THR A 45 9.77 19.29 2.01
N VAL A 46 8.70 18.69 2.56
CA VAL A 46 7.40 19.35 2.80
C VAL A 46 7.09 19.42 4.29
N ALA A 47 7.42 18.37 5.03
CA ALA A 47 7.10 18.26 6.45
C ALA A 47 8.10 17.35 7.17
N GLU A 48 9.18 17.93 7.69
CA GLU A 48 10.24 17.17 8.41
C GLU A 48 9.72 16.40 9.64
N ALA A 49 8.66 16.91 10.28
CA ALA A 49 8.09 16.30 11.48
C ALA A 49 7.18 15.08 11.20
N LEU A 50 6.86 14.80 9.94
CA LEU A 50 5.97 13.69 9.58
C LEU A 50 6.73 12.43 9.20
N THR A 51 6.17 11.29 9.62
CA THR A 51 6.68 9.95 9.28
C THR A 51 5.95 9.36 8.06
N LEU A 52 6.56 8.39 7.38
CA LEU A 52 5.90 7.67 6.28
C LEU A 52 4.58 6.98 6.68
N PRO A 53 4.45 6.34 7.86
CA PRO A 53 3.17 5.83 8.33
C PRO A 53 2.09 6.91 8.46
N GLN A 54 2.44 8.11 8.93
CA GLN A 54 1.51 9.24 9.02
C GLN A 54 1.11 9.74 7.63
N LEU A 55 2.05 9.85 6.69
CA LEU A 55 1.72 10.17 5.30
C LEU A 55 0.77 9.12 4.70
N ARG A 56 0.99 7.82 4.97
CA ARG A 56 0.09 6.76 4.51
C ARG A 56 -1.33 6.93 5.07
N ALA A 57 -1.45 7.30 6.33
CA ALA A 57 -2.76 7.60 6.94
C ALA A 57 -3.45 8.77 6.23
N LEU A 58 -2.73 9.88 5.97
CA LEU A 58 -3.27 11.02 5.23
C LEU A 58 -3.70 10.64 3.82
N VAL A 59 -2.92 9.82 3.10
CA VAL A 59 -3.28 9.33 1.75
C VAL A 59 -4.55 8.47 1.78
N VAL A 60 -4.74 7.63 2.80
CA VAL A 60 -5.99 6.86 2.97
C VAL A 60 -7.18 7.80 3.17
N LEU A 61 -7.04 8.82 4.02
CA LEU A 61 -8.09 9.82 4.25
C LEU A 61 -8.40 10.66 2.99
N ASP A 62 -7.37 10.98 2.19
CA ASP A 62 -7.52 11.69 0.92
C ASP A 62 -8.31 10.88 -0.11
N THR A 63 -8.05 9.58 -0.16
CA THR A 63 -8.65 8.68 -1.16
C THR A 63 -10.06 8.23 -0.78
N CYS A 64 -10.29 7.92 0.49
CA CYS A 64 -11.53 7.31 0.97
C CYS A 64 -12.53 8.35 1.51
N GLY A 65 -12.11 9.62 1.70
CA GLY A 65 -12.88 10.61 2.44
C GLY A 65 -12.93 10.32 3.94
N PRO A 66 -13.95 10.83 4.66
CA PRO A 66 -14.09 10.60 6.08
C PRO A 66 -14.24 9.11 6.42
N VAL A 67 -13.36 8.58 7.27
CA VAL A 67 -13.39 7.17 7.68
C VAL A 67 -13.44 7.03 9.19
N LYS A 68 -13.95 5.89 9.68
CA LYS A 68 -13.88 5.53 11.09
C LYS A 68 -12.44 5.24 11.49
N LEU A 69 -12.07 5.53 12.74
CA LEU A 69 -10.76 5.20 13.28
C LEU A 69 -10.44 3.69 13.16
N SER A 70 -11.43 2.83 13.37
CA SER A 70 -11.29 1.38 13.21
C SER A 70 -10.99 0.97 11.77
N THR A 71 -11.63 1.62 10.79
CA THR A 71 -11.37 1.39 9.37
C THR A 71 -9.95 1.83 9.00
N LEU A 72 -9.52 3.02 9.48
CA LEU A 72 -8.15 3.48 9.26
C LEU A 72 -7.13 2.49 9.84
N ALA A 73 -7.34 2.00 11.07
CA ALA A 73 -6.47 1.01 11.70
C ALA A 73 -6.34 -0.26 10.86
N ALA A 74 -7.48 -0.80 10.40
CA ALA A 74 -7.51 -2.00 9.55
C ALA A 74 -6.79 -1.78 8.21
N THR A 75 -7.05 -0.65 7.53
CA THR A 75 -6.40 -0.32 6.25
C THR A 75 -4.89 -0.14 6.38
N LEU A 76 -4.43 0.39 7.52
CA LEU A 76 -3.00 0.57 7.78
C LEU A 76 -2.32 -0.72 8.28
N GLY A 77 -3.08 -1.73 8.71
CA GLY A 77 -2.56 -2.95 9.31
C GLY A 77 -1.96 -2.71 10.70
N VAL A 78 -2.53 -1.76 11.47
CA VAL A 78 -2.07 -1.43 12.83
C VAL A 78 -3.16 -1.65 13.87
N ASN A 79 -2.78 -1.79 15.14
CA ASN A 79 -3.78 -1.87 16.21
C ASN A 79 -4.49 -0.51 16.43
N PRO A 80 -5.72 -0.51 16.98
CA PRO A 80 -6.51 0.70 17.19
C PRO A 80 -5.80 1.77 18.04
N SER A 81 -5.01 1.37 19.04
CA SER A 81 -4.28 2.31 19.91
C SER A 81 -3.17 3.05 19.12
N THR A 82 -2.52 2.38 18.18
CA THR A 82 -1.52 2.99 17.30
C THR A 82 -2.17 3.97 16.33
N ALA A 83 -3.31 3.58 15.72
CA ALA A 83 -4.08 4.46 14.84
C ALA A 83 -4.58 5.70 15.60
N LEU A 84 -5.05 5.54 16.85
CA LEU A 84 -5.50 6.64 17.68
C LEU A 84 -4.37 7.65 17.93
N ARG A 85 -3.21 7.19 18.41
CA ARG A 85 -2.05 8.08 18.66
C ARG A 85 -1.57 8.76 17.38
N MET A 86 -1.66 8.08 16.25
CA MET A 86 -1.32 8.68 14.96
C MET A 86 -2.32 9.78 14.58
N ALA A 87 -3.61 9.53 14.73
CA ALA A 87 -4.66 10.51 14.47
C ALA A 87 -4.53 11.75 15.37
N GLU A 88 -4.27 11.56 16.67
CA GLU A 88 -4.04 12.64 17.64
C GLU A 88 -2.84 13.51 17.24
N ARG A 89 -1.75 12.91 16.79
CA ARG A 89 -0.60 13.65 16.26
C ARG A 89 -0.91 14.44 15.00
N LEU A 90 -1.68 13.86 14.08
CA LEU A 90 -2.08 14.53 12.85
C LEU A 90 -3.07 15.68 13.12
N GLU A 91 -3.96 15.51 14.09
CA GLU A 91 -4.86 16.55 14.58
C GLU A 91 -4.08 17.71 15.23
N THR A 92 -3.09 17.42 16.07
CA THR A 92 -2.21 18.43 16.69
C THR A 92 -1.45 19.26 15.65
N ASN A 93 -1.16 18.68 14.48
CA ASN A 93 -0.52 19.37 13.36
C ASN A 93 -1.53 20.00 12.37
N ASP A 94 -2.81 20.08 12.73
CA ASP A 94 -3.90 20.63 11.90
C ASP A 94 -4.04 19.96 10.51
N LEU A 95 -3.71 18.68 10.42
CA LEU A 95 -3.79 17.91 9.15
C LEU A 95 -5.04 17.03 9.07
N VAL A 96 -5.63 16.72 10.22
CA VAL A 96 -6.80 15.84 10.35
C VAL A 96 -7.79 16.45 11.34
N ASP A 97 -9.05 16.45 10.97
CA ASP A 97 -10.19 16.71 11.84
C ASP A 97 -10.71 15.41 12.44
N ARG A 98 -11.03 15.45 13.75
CA ARG A 98 -11.69 14.35 14.47
C ARG A 98 -13.07 14.79 14.91
N ARG A 99 -14.09 14.06 14.50
CA ARG A 99 -15.48 14.36 14.87
C ARG A 99 -16.20 13.11 15.35
N SER A 100 -17.10 13.26 16.32
CA SER A 100 -18.00 12.17 16.69
C SER A 100 -18.91 11.84 15.51
N ASN A 101 -19.11 10.53 15.24
CA ASN A 101 -20.06 10.12 14.22
C ASN A 101 -21.49 10.49 14.65
N PRO A 102 -22.23 11.28 13.86
CA PRO A 102 -23.61 11.66 14.20
C PRO A 102 -24.55 10.45 14.39
N ALA A 103 -24.30 9.36 13.64
CA ALA A 103 -25.08 8.13 13.72
C ALA A 103 -24.70 7.25 14.92
N ASN A 104 -23.47 7.39 15.46
CA ASN A 104 -23.00 6.63 16.60
C ASN A 104 -21.91 7.41 17.35
N ARG A 105 -22.30 8.10 18.43
CA ARG A 105 -21.40 8.96 19.22
C ARG A 105 -20.20 8.26 19.85
N ARG A 106 -20.18 6.93 19.87
CA ARG A 106 -19.01 6.14 20.32
C ARG A 106 -17.95 5.97 19.24
N GLU A 107 -18.29 6.30 18.01
CA GLU A 107 -17.37 6.22 16.86
C GLU A 107 -16.77 7.59 16.55
N VAL A 108 -15.49 7.57 16.20
CA VAL A 108 -14.76 8.75 15.73
C VAL A 108 -14.60 8.67 14.22
N LEU A 109 -15.01 9.71 13.53
CA LEU A 109 -14.72 9.94 12.11
C LEU A 109 -13.49 10.84 11.99
N LEU A 110 -12.62 10.48 11.07
CA LEU A 110 -11.42 11.21 10.70
C LEU A 110 -11.57 11.72 9.27
N SER A 111 -11.25 12.99 9.06
CA SER A 111 -11.22 13.61 7.72
C SER A 111 -9.98 14.49 7.59
N LEU A 112 -9.52 14.72 6.36
CA LEU A 112 -8.46 15.71 6.14
C LEU A 112 -8.99 17.12 6.37
N THR A 113 -8.11 17.99 6.87
CA THR A 113 -8.25 19.43 6.75
C THR A 113 -7.78 19.90 5.36
N ASP A 114 -8.02 21.16 5.01
CA ASP A 114 -7.45 21.75 3.78
C ASP A 114 -5.92 21.71 3.81
N ALA A 115 -5.30 21.92 4.97
CA ALA A 115 -3.85 21.79 5.15
C ALA A 115 -3.37 20.36 4.90
N GLY A 116 -4.09 19.35 5.42
CA GLY A 116 -3.82 17.94 5.18
C GLY A 116 -3.91 17.58 3.70
N HIS A 117 -4.95 18.02 3.02
CA HIS A 117 -5.14 17.80 1.58
C HIS A 117 -4.01 18.43 0.75
N ASN A 118 -3.67 19.68 1.02
CA ASN A 118 -2.59 20.39 0.34
C ASN A 118 -1.24 19.70 0.55
N LEU A 119 -0.96 19.22 1.77
CA LEU A 119 0.26 18.47 2.07
C LEU A 119 0.33 17.17 1.24
N VAL A 120 -0.73 16.35 1.25
CA VAL A 120 -0.79 15.10 0.47
C VAL A 120 -0.58 15.39 -1.01
N THR A 121 -1.31 16.36 -1.57
CA THR A 121 -1.19 16.76 -2.98
C THR A 121 0.24 17.14 -3.33
N THR A 122 0.89 17.96 -2.49
CA THR A 122 2.27 18.43 -2.70
C THR A 122 3.28 17.28 -2.66
N VAL A 123 3.19 16.40 -1.66
CA VAL A 123 4.09 15.23 -1.53
C VAL A 123 3.92 14.28 -2.70
N LEU A 124 2.68 13.98 -3.09
CA LEU A 124 2.40 13.09 -4.21
C LEU A 124 2.86 13.67 -5.56
N ALA A 125 2.73 14.99 -5.75
CA ALA A 125 3.23 15.67 -6.94
C ALA A 125 4.77 15.55 -7.06
N ARG A 126 5.50 15.77 -5.96
CA ARG A 126 6.98 15.60 -5.92
C ARG A 126 7.38 14.15 -6.19
N ARG A 127 6.70 13.19 -5.55
CA ARG A 127 6.93 11.76 -5.79
C ARG A 127 6.73 11.40 -7.26
N ARG A 128 5.64 11.87 -7.89
CA ARG A 128 5.38 11.66 -9.33
C ARG A 128 6.47 12.26 -10.21
N ALA A 129 6.94 13.45 -9.89
CA ALA A 129 8.00 14.11 -10.65
C ALA A 129 9.30 13.32 -10.61
N GLU A 130 9.71 12.82 -9.45
CA GLU A 130 10.91 12.01 -9.28
C GLU A 130 10.81 10.67 -10.04
N ILE A 131 9.68 9.96 -9.89
CA ILE A 131 9.42 8.71 -10.64
C ILE A 131 9.42 8.97 -12.14
N ARG A 132 8.79 10.06 -12.61
CA ARG A 132 8.79 10.44 -14.02
C ARG A 132 10.21 10.67 -14.55
N THR A 133 11.08 11.29 -13.75
CA THR A 133 12.48 11.51 -14.12
C THR A 133 13.23 10.20 -14.28
N LEU A 134 13.00 9.21 -13.39
CA LEU A 134 13.59 7.88 -13.50
C LEU A 134 13.09 7.14 -14.73
N VAL A 135 11.78 7.11 -14.95
CA VAL A 135 11.18 6.43 -16.12
C VAL A 135 11.66 7.01 -17.44
N LYS A 136 11.88 8.33 -17.52
CA LYS A 136 12.41 8.98 -18.75
C LYS A 136 13.85 8.56 -19.07
N ARG A 137 14.62 8.03 -18.12
CA ARG A 137 16.00 7.55 -18.35
C ARG A 137 16.04 6.15 -18.96
N LEU A 138 14.95 5.42 -18.91
CA LEU A 138 14.87 4.08 -19.50
C LEU A 138 14.80 4.18 -21.03
N PRO A 139 15.42 3.25 -21.77
CA PRO A 139 15.20 3.07 -23.20
C PRO A 139 13.73 2.89 -23.55
N ALA A 140 13.33 3.25 -24.77
CA ALA A 140 11.93 3.20 -25.18
C ALA A 140 11.33 1.77 -25.10
N GLU A 141 12.12 0.78 -25.49
CA GLU A 141 11.71 -0.63 -25.45
C GLU A 141 11.47 -1.12 -24.03
N GLU A 142 12.36 -0.77 -23.08
CA GLU A 142 12.20 -1.14 -21.67
C GLU A 142 10.98 -0.45 -21.04
N ARG A 143 10.71 0.82 -21.38
CA ARG A 143 9.49 1.50 -20.94
C ARG A 143 8.22 0.81 -21.44
N ALA A 144 8.24 0.36 -22.70
CA ALA A 144 7.11 -0.35 -23.30
C ALA A 144 6.85 -1.70 -22.64
N ALA A 145 7.92 -2.44 -22.29
CA ALA A 145 7.83 -3.73 -21.62
C ALA A 145 7.41 -3.59 -20.13
N LEU A 146 7.87 -2.56 -19.44
CA LEU A 146 7.62 -2.36 -18.02
C LEU A 146 6.13 -2.09 -17.72
N LEU A 147 5.43 -1.39 -18.59
CA LEU A 147 4.04 -1.00 -18.37
C LEU A 147 3.08 -2.21 -18.24
N PRO A 148 3.05 -3.18 -19.17
CA PRO A 148 2.21 -4.37 -19.03
C PRO A 148 2.65 -5.23 -17.84
N ALA A 149 3.94 -5.40 -17.60
CA ALA A 149 4.45 -6.20 -16.48
C ALA A 149 3.99 -5.67 -15.12
N LEU A 150 4.09 -4.36 -14.90
CA LEU A 150 3.61 -3.73 -13.66
C LEU A 150 2.08 -3.80 -13.52
N ARG A 151 1.33 -3.69 -14.62
CA ARG A 151 -0.14 -3.86 -14.59
C ARG A 151 -0.53 -5.27 -14.18
N THR A 152 0.13 -6.30 -14.73
CA THR A 152 -0.12 -7.69 -14.35
C THR A 152 0.22 -7.94 -12.88
N LEU A 153 1.36 -7.42 -12.40
CA LEU A 153 1.76 -7.57 -11.00
C LEU A 153 0.75 -6.91 -10.04
N THR A 154 0.27 -5.70 -10.36
CA THR A 154 -0.73 -5.01 -9.51
C THR A 154 -2.08 -5.72 -9.54
N ALA A 155 -2.53 -6.22 -10.69
CA ALA A 155 -3.76 -7.00 -10.77
C ALA A 155 -3.70 -8.28 -9.93
N ALA A 156 -2.60 -9.02 -9.99
CA ALA A 156 -2.38 -10.21 -9.16
C ALA A 156 -2.38 -9.88 -7.65
N ALA A 157 -1.84 -8.72 -7.27
CA ALA A 157 -1.85 -8.28 -5.87
C ALA A 157 -3.26 -7.91 -5.39
N ASP A 158 -4.07 -7.26 -6.23
CA ASP A 158 -5.47 -6.91 -5.91
C ASP A 158 -6.34 -8.17 -5.75
N GLU A 159 -6.15 -9.18 -6.61
CA GLU A 159 -6.83 -10.48 -6.46
C GLU A 159 -6.48 -11.16 -5.14
N MET A 160 -5.21 -11.16 -4.71
CA MET A 160 -4.81 -11.70 -3.41
C MET A 160 -5.43 -10.92 -2.24
N ALA A 161 -5.51 -9.59 -2.31
CA ALA A 161 -6.11 -8.75 -1.29
C ALA A 161 -7.61 -9.04 -1.09
N VAL A 162 -8.33 -9.28 -2.19
CA VAL A 162 -9.76 -9.66 -2.16
C VAL A 162 -9.95 -11.00 -1.46
N HIS A 163 -9.10 -12.00 -1.72
CA HIS A 163 -9.20 -13.31 -1.08
C HIS A 163 -8.90 -13.29 0.43
N VAL A 164 -7.96 -12.48 0.87
CA VAL A 164 -7.65 -12.31 2.30
C VAL A 164 -8.79 -11.59 3.05
N GLY A 165 -9.50 -10.68 2.39
CA GLY A 165 -10.67 -9.98 2.96
C GLY A 165 -11.93 -10.83 3.07
N GLN A 166 -11.99 -11.98 2.39
CA GLN A 166 -13.13 -12.92 2.37
C GLN A 166 -12.94 -14.15 3.28
N ALA A 167 -12.01 -14.13 4.25
CA ALA A 167 -11.94 -15.20 5.24
C ALA A 167 -13.31 -15.36 5.92
N PRO A 168 -13.90 -16.56 5.96
CA PRO A 168 -15.25 -16.77 6.46
C PRO A 168 -15.32 -16.36 7.93
N GLN A 169 -16.19 -15.40 8.24
CA GLN A 169 -16.65 -15.19 9.59
C GLN A 169 -17.40 -16.47 9.97
N THR A 170 -16.75 -17.35 10.73
CA THR A 170 -17.43 -18.44 11.44
C THR A 170 -18.40 -17.80 12.41
N VAL A 171 -19.65 -17.71 11.99
CA VAL A 171 -20.77 -17.47 12.88
C VAL A 171 -20.83 -18.69 13.80
N THR A 172 -20.31 -18.55 15.01
CA THR A 172 -20.61 -19.48 16.10
C THR A 172 -21.96 -19.07 16.65
N ASP A 173 -23.02 -19.61 16.07
CA ASP A 173 -24.30 -19.76 16.77
C ASP A 173 -24.05 -20.72 17.91
N VAL A 174 -24.12 -20.23 19.13
CA VAL A 174 -24.33 -21.05 20.34
C VAL A 174 -25.57 -20.52 21.07
N VAL A 175 -26.57 -21.33 20.97
CA VAL A 175 -27.79 -21.54 21.79
C VAL A 175 -27.79 -20.82 23.14
#